data_6d2c51b8c5d7d901e314db02794ceddf
#
_entry.id   6d2c51b8c5d7d901e314db02794ceddf
#
_cell.length_a   1.000
_cell.length_b   1.000
_cell.length_c   1.000
_cell.angle_alpha   90.00
_cell.angle_beta   90.00
_cell.angle_gamma   90.00
#
_symmetry.space_group_name_H-M   'P 1'
#
loop_
_entity.id
_entity.type
_entity.pdbx_description
1 polymer ?
#
loop_
_entity_poly.entity_id
_entity_poly.type
_entity_poly.pdbx_seq_one_letter_code
_entity_poly.pdbx_strand_id
1 'polypeptide(L)'
;TSLPGATGANDATSGASSIFKKAPKTASTVGADGEDYGWIKSMKIDPSEFRFDLDIFVPNPDDYVIAPERVWRDRIFTYIDFGDKVIAMTQRPVVSLLVEGGESPVGFRTDGDDGRLLIVEAVGDMVLRSGQRIVCIKKREKPFLIADTASVMALAEANVAQSMMSGQSLNNIAYSMDQN
;
A
#
# COMPACT_ATOMS: atom_id res chain seq x y z
N THR A 1 2.26 21.89 81.81
CA THR A 1 2.72 20.76 80.97
C THR A 1 2.44 21.13 79.50
N SER A 2 3.50 21.63 78.85
CA SER A 2 3.47 22.15 77.51
C SER A 2 3.87 21.04 76.58
N LEU A 3 3.12 20.83 75.45
CA LEU A 3 3.47 19.97 74.29
C LEU A 3 4.10 20.86 73.26
N PRO A 4 5.19 20.43 72.59
CA PRO A 4 5.81 21.17 71.49
C PRO A 4 5.10 20.91 70.17
N GLY A 5 4.99 21.96 69.38
CA GLY A 5 4.39 21.97 68.05
C GLY A 5 5.24 21.23 67.05
N ALA A 6 4.56 20.48 66.18
CA ALA A 6 5.13 19.85 64.96
C ALA A 6 4.85 20.76 63.75
N THR A 7 5.86 21.47 63.33
CA THR A 7 5.89 22.10 62.00
C THR A 7 6.41 21.08 61.02
N GLY A 8 5.51 20.56 60.14
CA GLY A 8 5.84 19.75 59.01
C GLY A 8 5.14 20.30 57.78
N ALA A 9 5.72 21.29 57.14
CA ALA A 9 5.31 21.74 55.84
C ALA A 9 5.80 20.71 54.79
N ASN A 10 4.92 19.94 54.26
CA ASN A 10 5.21 19.08 53.10
C ASN A 10 5.10 19.89 51.80
N ASP A 11 6.22 20.34 51.37
CA ASP A 11 6.41 20.89 50.04
C ASP A 11 6.56 19.71 49.06
N ALA A 12 5.44 19.24 48.55
CA ALA A 12 5.38 18.12 47.58
C ALA A 12 4.56 18.51 46.35
N THR A 13 4.84 19.67 45.75
CA THR A 13 4.13 20.07 44.51
C THR A 13 5.08 20.70 43.49
N SER A 14 6.21 20.09 43.24
CA SER A 14 7.16 20.63 42.25
C SER A 14 7.81 19.58 41.36
N GLY A 15 7.26 18.38 41.24
CA GLY A 15 7.89 17.27 40.50
C GLY A 15 7.22 16.85 39.21
N ALA A 16 6.03 17.33 38.90
CA ALA A 16 5.25 16.76 37.77
C ALA A 16 5.33 17.51 36.43
N SER A 17 6.06 18.62 36.36
CA SER A 17 6.05 19.49 35.17
C SER A 17 7.22 19.32 34.23
N SER A 18 8.12 18.36 34.43
CA SER A 18 9.32 18.20 33.59
C SER A 18 9.32 16.97 32.70
N ILE A 19 8.25 16.17 32.68
CA ILE A 19 8.18 14.92 31.88
C ILE A 19 7.88 15.20 30.41
N PHE A 20 7.32 16.37 30.07
CA PHE A 20 7.10 16.78 28.68
C PHE A 20 8.08 17.86 28.25
N LYS A 21 9.38 17.62 28.42
CA LYS A 21 10.35 18.38 27.65
C LYS A 21 10.14 18.03 26.18
N LYS A 22 9.65 19.04 25.41
CA LYS A 22 9.59 19.04 23.96
C LYS A 22 10.85 18.38 23.42
N ALA A 23 10.68 17.22 22.76
CA ALA A 23 11.77 16.50 22.14
C ALA A 23 12.54 17.46 21.23
N PRO A 24 13.87 17.46 21.22
CA PRO A 24 14.64 18.28 20.30
C PRO A 24 14.21 17.92 18.88
N LYS A 25 14.03 18.93 18.02
CA LYS A 25 13.60 18.80 16.62
C LYS A 25 14.63 18.13 15.70
N THR A 26 15.72 17.67 16.24
CA THR A 26 16.68 16.80 15.54
C THR A 26 16.33 15.36 15.93
N ALA A 27 15.47 14.71 15.13
CA ALA A 27 15.32 13.27 15.21
C ALA A 27 16.74 12.68 15.10
N SER A 28 17.20 12.07 16.18
CA SER A 28 18.43 11.29 16.16
C SER A 28 18.28 10.21 15.10
N THR A 29 19.14 10.24 14.12
CA THR A 29 19.24 9.19 13.08
C THR A 29 19.96 7.95 13.60
N VAL A 30 20.35 7.98 14.89
CA VAL A 30 21.03 6.88 15.57
C VAL A 30 19.97 6.03 16.27
N GLY A 31 19.91 4.76 15.95
CA GLY A 31 19.06 3.78 16.63
C GLY A 31 19.47 3.55 18.07
N ALA A 32 18.67 2.81 18.82
CA ALA A 32 18.92 2.43 20.20
C ALA A 32 20.17 1.53 20.35
N ASP A 33 20.62 0.90 19.28
CA ASP A 33 21.81 0.08 19.14
C ASP A 33 23.08 0.87 18.79
N GLY A 34 22.96 2.21 18.61
CA GLY A 34 24.07 3.09 18.23
C GLY A 34 24.36 3.13 16.76
N GLU A 35 23.60 2.44 15.92
CA GLU A 35 23.74 2.44 14.47
C GLU A 35 23.20 3.76 13.88
N ASP A 36 23.95 4.32 12.93
CA ASP A 36 23.52 5.54 12.21
C ASP A 36 22.70 5.18 10.98
N TYR A 37 21.39 5.39 11.08
CA TYR A 37 20.45 5.19 9.97
C TYR A 37 20.28 6.44 9.08
N GLY A 38 21.19 7.40 9.17
CA GLY A 38 21.17 8.62 8.35
C GLY A 38 21.19 8.35 6.85
N TRP A 39 21.77 7.20 6.44
CA TRP A 39 21.78 6.74 5.06
C TRP A 39 20.37 6.51 4.49
N ILE A 40 19.39 6.14 5.31
CA ILE A 40 17.98 5.95 4.87
C ILE A 40 17.38 7.27 4.41
N LYS A 41 17.73 8.39 5.04
CA LYS A 41 17.27 9.74 4.65
C LYS A 41 17.97 10.25 3.41
N SER A 42 19.17 9.77 3.13
CA SER A 42 19.98 10.17 1.97
C SER A 42 19.73 9.31 0.74
N MET A 43 18.92 8.23 0.85
CA MET A 43 18.56 7.43 -0.31
C MET A 43 17.75 8.28 -1.29
N LYS A 44 18.38 8.59 -2.41
CA LYS A 44 17.70 9.20 -3.54
C LYS A 44 16.78 8.15 -4.14
N ILE A 45 15.47 8.45 -4.10
CA ILE A 45 14.49 7.66 -4.81
C ILE A 45 14.72 7.88 -6.29
N ASP A 46 15.05 6.83 -7.03
CA ASP A 46 15.20 6.87 -8.49
C ASP A 46 13.89 6.40 -9.13
N PRO A 47 13.12 7.30 -9.75
CA PRO A 47 11.86 6.94 -10.39
C PRO A 47 12.00 5.89 -11.50
N SER A 48 13.20 5.74 -12.10
CA SER A 48 13.47 4.75 -13.15
C SER A 48 13.40 3.30 -12.61
N GLU A 49 13.58 3.13 -11.31
CA GLU A 49 13.48 1.83 -10.63
C GLU A 49 12.05 1.46 -10.20
N PHE A 50 11.10 2.37 -10.35
CA PHE A 50 9.72 2.13 -9.96
C PHE A 50 9.07 1.04 -10.82
N ARG A 51 8.39 0.14 -10.13
CA ARG A 51 7.62 -0.96 -10.71
C ARG A 51 6.18 -0.88 -10.22
N PHE A 52 5.26 -0.99 -11.17
CA PHE A 52 3.82 -0.94 -10.93
C PHE A 52 3.21 -2.32 -11.12
N ASP A 53 3.84 -3.32 -10.53
CA ASP A 53 3.48 -4.73 -10.61
C ASP A 53 2.79 -5.24 -9.32
N LEU A 54 2.16 -4.34 -8.59
CA LEU A 54 1.39 -4.63 -7.40
C LEU A 54 -0.10 -4.36 -7.67
N ASP A 55 -0.95 -5.29 -7.27
CA ASP A 55 -2.40 -5.18 -7.36
C ASP A 55 -3.02 -5.02 -5.98
N ILE A 56 -4.03 -4.13 -5.88
CA ILE A 56 -4.80 -3.90 -4.66
C ILE A 56 -6.04 -4.78 -4.74
N PHE A 57 -6.22 -5.63 -3.75
CA PHE A 57 -7.37 -6.50 -3.62
C PHE A 57 -8.16 -6.15 -2.36
N VAL A 58 -9.43 -5.78 -2.53
CA VAL A 58 -10.35 -5.40 -1.45
C VAL A 58 -11.44 -6.48 -1.35
N PRO A 59 -11.36 -7.39 -0.37
CA PRO A 59 -12.31 -8.50 -0.25
C PRO A 59 -13.75 -8.05 0.03
N ASN A 60 -13.91 -6.98 0.81
CA ASN A 60 -15.20 -6.43 1.18
C ASN A 60 -15.31 -4.98 0.72
N PRO A 61 -16.41 -4.57 0.06
CA PRO A 61 -16.63 -3.18 -0.34
C PRO A 61 -16.49 -2.15 0.79
N ASP A 62 -16.85 -2.49 2.02
CA ASP A 62 -16.71 -1.60 3.18
C ASP A 62 -15.24 -1.31 3.54
N ASP A 63 -14.32 -2.13 3.05
CA ASP A 63 -12.90 -1.98 3.30
C ASP A 63 -12.22 -0.98 2.36
N TYR A 64 -12.93 -0.45 1.34
CA TYR A 64 -12.40 0.62 0.48
C TYR A 64 -11.99 1.87 1.25
N VAL A 65 -12.53 2.07 2.43
CA VAL A 65 -12.17 3.18 3.32
C VAL A 65 -10.68 3.15 3.69
N ILE A 66 -10.09 1.96 3.81
CA ILE A 66 -8.67 1.79 4.13
C ILE A 66 -7.82 1.37 2.93
N ALA A 67 -8.44 1.21 1.75
CA ALA A 67 -7.72 0.84 0.55
C ALA A 67 -6.87 2.02 0.05
N PRO A 68 -5.61 1.80 -0.32
CA PRO A 68 -4.80 2.83 -0.96
C PRO A 68 -5.35 3.18 -2.34
N GLU A 69 -5.01 4.37 -2.82
CA GLU A 69 -5.33 4.80 -4.18
C GLU A 69 -4.32 4.25 -5.18
N ARG A 70 -3.05 4.17 -4.76
CA ARG A 70 -1.95 3.72 -5.60
C ARG A 70 -0.94 2.95 -4.77
N VAL A 71 -0.32 1.95 -5.40
CA VAL A 71 0.80 1.21 -4.86
C VAL A 71 1.85 1.02 -5.93
N TRP A 72 3.10 1.17 -5.56
CA TRP A 72 4.24 0.85 -6.41
C TRP A 72 5.41 0.43 -5.53
N ARG A 73 6.45 -0.06 -6.12
CA ARG A 73 7.66 -0.48 -5.42
C ARG A 73 8.92 -0.13 -6.19
N ASP A 74 10.03 -0.10 -5.50
CA ASP A 74 11.36 -0.21 -6.07
C ASP A 74 11.98 -1.58 -5.72
N ARG A 75 13.30 -1.64 -5.57
CA ARG A 75 14.01 -2.87 -5.20
C ARG A 75 13.91 -3.19 -3.71
N ILE A 76 13.67 -2.18 -2.86
CA ILE A 76 13.82 -2.27 -1.41
C ILE A 76 12.52 -1.93 -0.72
N PHE A 77 11.80 -0.93 -1.22
CA PHE A 77 10.62 -0.36 -0.60
C PHE A 77 9.35 -0.59 -1.40
N THR A 78 8.25 -0.69 -0.69
CA THR A 78 6.90 -0.57 -1.24
C THR A 78 6.29 0.75 -0.79
N TYR A 79 5.72 1.47 -1.74
CA TYR A 79 5.09 2.77 -1.57
C TYR A 79 3.59 2.62 -1.66
N ILE A 80 2.89 3.06 -0.63
CA ILE A 80 1.44 2.93 -0.49
C ILE A 80 0.87 4.34 -0.32
N ASP A 81 0.21 4.84 -1.36
CA ASP A 81 -0.38 6.18 -1.36
C ASP A 81 -1.89 6.08 -1.10
N PHE A 82 -2.32 6.67 -0.01
CA PHE A 82 -3.74 6.71 0.37
C PHE A 82 -4.48 7.91 -0.26
N GLY A 83 -3.74 8.82 -0.91
CA GLY A 83 -4.33 10.04 -1.45
C GLY A 83 -4.97 10.90 -0.37
N ASP A 84 -6.02 11.62 -0.76
CA ASP A 84 -6.72 12.52 0.16
C ASP A 84 -7.56 11.79 1.21
N LYS A 85 -7.80 10.50 1.03
CA LYS A 85 -8.52 9.67 2.02
C LYS A 85 -7.85 9.64 3.38
N VAL A 86 -6.54 9.86 3.44
CA VAL A 86 -5.79 9.87 4.69
C VAL A 86 -6.33 10.89 5.69
N ILE A 87 -6.87 12.02 5.22
CA ILE A 87 -7.43 13.08 6.07
C ILE A 87 -8.68 12.59 6.82
N ALA A 88 -9.47 11.74 6.17
CA ALA A 88 -10.70 11.19 6.76
C ALA A 88 -10.45 9.93 7.60
N MET A 89 -9.26 9.36 7.56
CA MET A 89 -8.92 8.17 8.34
C MET A 89 -8.66 8.53 9.80
N THR A 90 -9.49 8.02 10.71
CA THR A 90 -9.25 8.13 12.15
C THR A 90 -7.96 7.43 12.57
N GLN A 91 -7.64 6.32 11.92
CA GLN A 91 -6.43 5.54 12.15
C GLN A 91 -5.94 4.95 10.82
N ARG A 92 -4.63 5.08 10.56
CA ARG A 92 -4.00 4.43 9.41
C ARG A 92 -3.97 2.92 9.60
N PRO A 93 -4.13 2.16 8.52
CA PRO A 93 -3.99 0.71 8.61
C PRO A 93 -2.55 0.33 8.96
N VAL A 94 -2.42 -0.75 9.70
CA VAL A 94 -1.14 -1.42 9.96
C VAL A 94 -0.81 -2.30 8.77
N VAL A 95 0.46 -2.28 8.34
CA VAL A 95 0.96 -3.10 7.25
C VAL A 95 1.73 -4.30 7.80
N SER A 96 1.44 -5.47 7.27
CA SER A 96 2.17 -6.71 7.52
C SER A 96 2.57 -7.36 6.19
N LEU A 97 3.75 -7.96 6.14
CA LEU A 97 4.21 -8.77 5.02
C LEU A 97 3.65 -10.19 5.16
N LEU A 98 3.19 -10.78 4.07
CA LEU A 98 2.81 -12.19 4.03
C LEU A 98 4.03 -13.05 3.73
N VAL A 99 4.43 -13.86 4.72
CA VAL A 99 5.56 -14.79 4.60
C VAL A 99 5.06 -16.19 4.94
N GLU A 100 5.17 -17.11 3.99
CA GLU A 100 4.76 -18.52 4.17
C GLU A 100 3.32 -18.70 4.71
N GLY A 101 2.43 -17.79 4.30
CA GLY A 101 1.03 -17.78 4.74
C GLY A 101 0.76 -17.13 6.10
N GLY A 102 1.80 -16.66 6.79
CA GLY A 102 1.71 -15.91 8.05
C GLY A 102 1.93 -14.41 7.83
N GLU A 103 1.38 -13.59 8.72
CA GLU A 103 1.61 -12.14 8.73
C GLU A 103 2.83 -11.82 9.59
N SER A 104 3.80 -11.15 9.01
CA SER A 104 5.00 -10.65 9.69
C SER A 104 4.97 -9.13 9.74
N PRO A 105 5.17 -8.50 10.90
CA PRO A 105 5.25 -7.05 10.99
C PRO A 105 6.46 -6.53 10.21
N VAL A 106 6.31 -5.35 9.61
CA VAL A 106 7.36 -4.69 8.81
C VAL A 106 7.57 -3.27 9.29
N GLY A 107 8.80 -2.77 9.11
CA GLY A 107 9.12 -1.36 9.30
C GLY A 107 8.45 -0.50 8.24
N PHE A 108 7.95 0.65 8.65
CA PHE A 108 7.43 1.65 7.71
C PHE A 108 7.63 3.06 8.23
N ARG A 109 7.63 4.03 7.33
CA ARG A 109 7.62 5.46 7.63
C ARG A 109 6.57 6.16 6.79
N THR A 110 6.11 7.30 7.25
CA THR A 110 5.18 8.15 6.52
C THR A 110 5.92 9.31 5.87
N ASP A 111 5.46 9.71 4.68
CA ASP A 111 5.98 10.83 3.91
C ASP A 111 4.84 11.58 3.22
N GLY A 112 5.17 12.75 2.65
CA GLY A 112 4.21 13.64 2.03
C GLY A 112 3.39 14.46 3.03
N ASP A 113 2.62 15.42 2.50
CA ASP A 113 1.73 16.24 3.28
C ASP A 113 0.67 15.33 3.95
N ASP A 114 0.40 15.59 5.23
CA ASP A 114 -0.52 14.78 6.06
C ASP A 114 -0.12 13.30 6.20
N GLY A 115 1.10 12.91 5.76
CA GLY A 115 1.59 11.55 5.78
C GLY A 115 0.75 10.60 4.93
N ARG A 116 0.31 11.06 3.77
CA ARG A 116 -0.49 10.30 2.81
C ARG A 116 0.24 9.11 2.21
N LEU A 117 1.56 9.19 2.15
CA LEU A 117 2.43 8.16 1.61
C LEU A 117 3.00 7.32 2.75
N LEU A 118 2.81 6.02 2.66
CA LEU A 118 3.44 5.04 3.53
C LEU A 118 4.56 4.35 2.77
N ILE A 119 5.77 4.42 3.28
CA ILE A 119 6.95 3.77 2.69
C ILE A 119 7.29 2.58 3.57
N VAL A 120 7.09 1.39 3.04
CA VAL A 120 7.28 0.11 3.74
C VAL A 120 8.63 -0.48 3.38
N GLU A 121 9.40 -0.90 4.38
CA GLU A 121 10.74 -1.47 4.23
C GLU A 121 10.70 -2.96 3.87
N ALA A 122 9.85 -3.29 2.90
CA ALA A 122 9.70 -4.65 2.39
C ALA A 122 9.13 -4.63 0.97
N VAL A 123 9.34 -5.72 0.24
CA VAL A 123 8.78 -5.97 -1.09
C VAL A 123 8.18 -7.37 -1.09
N GLY A 124 6.89 -7.48 -1.38
CA GLY A 124 6.17 -8.76 -1.40
C GLY A 124 4.67 -8.56 -1.26
N ASP A 125 3.98 -9.66 -1.01
CA ASP A 125 2.56 -9.63 -0.71
C ASP A 125 2.34 -9.07 0.70
N MET A 126 1.39 -8.15 0.84
CA MET A 126 1.15 -7.44 2.08
C MET A 126 -0.33 -7.43 2.45
N VAL A 127 -0.60 -7.27 3.72
CA VAL A 127 -1.94 -7.07 4.27
C VAL A 127 -1.98 -5.76 5.05
N LEU A 128 -2.98 -4.94 4.75
CA LEU A 128 -3.32 -3.75 5.50
C LEU A 128 -4.49 -4.06 6.41
N ARG A 129 -4.38 -3.74 7.69
CA ARG A 129 -5.43 -3.96 8.68
C ARG A 129 -5.77 -2.69 9.45
N SER A 130 -7.07 -2.46 9.65
CA SER A 130 -7.59 -1.44 10.55
C SER A 130 -8.85 -1.97 11.23
N GLY A 131 -8.71 -2.44 12.47
CA GLY A 131 -9.76 -3.18 13.15
C GLY A 131 -10.12 -4.47 12.41
N GLN A 132 -11.37 -4.59 11.98
CA GLN A 132 -11.86 -5.76 11.22
C GLN A 132 -11.63 -5.63 9.70
N ARG A 133 -11.23 -4.46 9.23
CA ARG A 133 -11.03 -4.20 7.80
C ARG A 133 -9.70 -4.77 7.32
N ILE A 134 -9.75 -5.31 6.10
CA ILE A 134 -8.59 -5.97 5.47
C ILE A 134 -8.51 -5.55 4.01
N VAL A 135 -7.31 -5.16 3.59
CA VAL A 135 -6.97 -4.95 2.18
C VAL A 135 -5.67 -5.69 1.91
N CYS A 136 -5.61 -6.40 0.80
CA CYS A 136 -4.41 -7.12 0.39
C CYS A 136 -3.73 -6.39 -0.76
N ILE A 137 -2.40 -6.32 -0.71
CA ILE A 137 -1.55 -5.91 -1.82
C ILE A 137 -0.82 -7.16 -2.27
N LYS A 138 -0.96 -7.52 -3.55
CA LYS A 138 -0.35 -8.72 -4.11
C LYS A 138 0.59 -8.37 -5.24
N LYS A 139 1.75 -8.98 -5.24
CA LYS A 139 2.67 -8.88 -6.36
C LYS A 139 2.13 -9.69 -7.53
N ARG A 140 2.05 -9.06 -8.70
CA ARG A 140 1.63 -9.73 -9.93
C ARG A 140 2.71 -10.73 -10.33
N GLU A 141 2.36 -12.00 -10.41
CA GLU A 141 3.30 -13.08 -10.76
C GLU A 141 3.78 -12.99 -12.21
N LYS A 142 2.90 -12.50 -13.08
CA LYS A 142 3.24 -12.24 -14.48
C LYS A 142 3.25 -10.74 -14.73
N PRO A 143 4.31 -10.19 -15.33
CA PRO A 143 4.24 -8.81 -15.80
C PRO A 143 2.99 -8.72 -16.69
N PHE A 144 2.29 -7.60 -16.63
CA PHE A 144 1.26 -7.28 -17.62
C PHE A 144 1.95 -7.32 -18.99
N LEU A 145 1.88 -8.48 -19.62
CA LEU A 145 2.23 -8.58 -21.01
C LEU A 145 1.16 -7.73 -21.69
N ILE A 146 1.55 -6.55 -22.15
CA ILE A 146 0.87 -5.94 -23.29
C ILE A 146 0.79 -7.08 -24.27
N ALA A 147 -0.43 -7.60 -24.48
CA ALA A 147 -0.66 -8.76 -25.31
C ALA A 147 0.17 -8.54 -26.56
N ASP A 148 1.11 -9.45 -26.79
CA ASP A 148 2.05 -9.37 -27.88
C ASP A 148 1.26 -8.93 -29.11
N THR A 149 1.64 -7.84 -29.74
CA THR A 149 0.88 -7.25 -30.86
C THR A 149 0.59 -8.30 -31.91
N ALA A 150 1.46 -9.31 -32.02
CA ALA A 150 1.27 -10.50 -32.84
C ALA A 150 0.09 -11.36 -32.37
N SER A 151 -0.10 -11.56 -31.06
CA SER A 151 -1.22 -12.33 -30.51
C SER A 151 -2.56 -11.62 -30.69
N VAL A 152 -2.58 -10.28 -30.57
CA VAL A 152 -3.79 -9.47 -30.80
C VAL A 152 -4.13 -9.46 -32.28
N MET A 153 -3.16 -9.37 -33.18
CA MET A 153 -3.37 -9.45 -34.61
C MET A 153 -3.87 -10.85 -35.02
N ALA A 154 -3.29 -11.92 -34.50
CA ALA A 154 -3.75 -13.28 -34.78
C ALA A 154 -5.20 -13.55 -34.35
N LEU A 155 -5.62 -13.00 -33.19
CA LEU A 155 -7.01 -13.06 -32.74
C LEU A 155 -7.96 -12.23 -33.59
N ALA A 156 -7.51 -11.07 -34.08
CA ALA A 156 -8.29 -10.23 -35.00
C ALA A 156 -8.48 -10.91 -36.35
N GLU A 157 -7.43 -11.51 -36.91
CA GLU A 157 -7.49 -12.26 -38.18
C GLU A 157 -8.39 -13.50 -38.06
N ALA A 158 -8.33 -14.24 -36.95
CA ALA A 158 -9.21 -15.39 -36.72
C ALA A 158 -10.68 -14.98 -36.65
N ASN A 159 -11.01 -13.86 -36.02
CA ASN A 159 -12.37 -13.33 -35.93
C ASN A 159 -12.91 -12.85 -37.29
N VAL A 160 -12.05 -12.25 -38.13
CA VAL A 160 -12.41 -11.83 -39.48
C VAL A 160 -12.67 -13.06 -40.35
N ALA A 161 -11.84 -14.10 -40.29
CA ALA A 161 -12.02 -15.35 -41.03
C ALA A 161 -13.33 -16.06 -40.65
N GLN A 162 -13.66 -16.12 -39.35
CA GLN A 162 -14.94 -16.69 -38.91
C GLN A 162 -16.15 -15.87 -39.36
N SER A 163 -16.04 -14.55 -39.39
CA SER A 163 -17.12 -13.67 -39.87
C SER A 163 -17.38 -13.87 -41.37
N MET A 164 -16.32 -14.05 -42.15
CA MET A 164 -16.45 -14.32 -43.59
C MET A 164 -17.07 -15.72 -43.86
N MET A 165 -16.70 -16.73 -43.10
CA MET A 165 -17.29 -18.08 -43.23
C MET A 165 -18.78 -18.09 -42.86
N SER A 166 -19.20 -17.36 -41.83
CA SER A 166 -20.62 -17.26 -41.45
C SER A 166 -21.44 -16.48 -42.49
N GLY A 167 -20.86 -15.45 -43.11
CA GLY A 167 -21.52 -14.70 -44.20
C GLY A 167 -21.76 -15.52 -45.46
N GLN A 168 -20.87 -16.43 -45.80
CA GLN A 168 -21.07 -17.35 -46.93
C GLN A 168 -22.18 -18.38 -46.69
N SER A 169 -22.35 -18.82 -45.44
CA SER A 169 -23.43 -19.75 -45.07
C SER A 169 -24.83 -19.11 -45.22
N LEU A 170 -24.99 -17.83 -44.95
CA LEU A 170 -26.26 -17.13 -45.11
C LEU A 170 -26.63 -16.91 -46.60
N ASN A 171 -25.66 -16.66 -47.47
CA ASN A 171 -25.91 -16.50 -48.88
C ASN A 171 -26.34 -17.81 -49.56
N ASN A 172 -25.85 -18.96 -49.10
CA ASN A 172 -26.29 -20.27 -49.64
C ASN A 172 -27.71 -20.63 -49.22
N ILE A 173 -28.17 -20.15 -48.06
CA ILE A 173 -29.57 -20.38 -47.62
C ILE A 173 -30.55 -19.52 -48.42
N ALA A 174 -30.18 -18.26 -48.70
CA ALA A 174 -31.01 -17.37 -49.51
C ALA A 174 -31.19 -17.88 -50.96
N TYR A 175 -30.17 -18.50 -51.55
CA TYR A 175 -30.25 -19.06 -52.93
C TYR A 175 -31.13 -20.32 -52.99
N SER A 176 -31.30 -21.05 -51.89
CA SER A 176 -32.14 -22.27 -51.85
C SER A 176 -33.63 -21.98 -51.66
N MET A 177 -34.00 -20.78 -51.23
CA MET A 177 -35.41 -20.41 -51.04
C MET A 177 -36.11 -19.83 -52.28
N ASP A 178 -35.36 -19.48 -53.32
CA ASP A 178 -35.89 -18.87 -54.55
C ASP A 178 -36.18 -19.89 -55.68
N GLN A 179 -36.01 -21.18 -55.41
CA GLN A 179 -36.25 -22.27 -56.39
C GLN A 179 -37.38 -23.23 -56.02
N ASN A 180 -38.38 -22.82 -55.19
CA ASN A 180 -39.52 -23.65 -54.89
C ASN A 180 -40.85 -22.93 -55.16
#